data_fbf1186b8180641f70c9cd769e47f396
#
_entry.id   fbf1186b8180641f70c9cd769e47f396
#
_cell.length_a   1.000
_cell.length_b   1.000
_cell.length_c   1.000
_cell.angle_alpha   90.00
_cell.angle_beta   90.00
_cell.angle_gamma   90.00
#
_symmetry.space_group_name_H-M   'P 1'
#
loop_
_entity.id
_entity.type
_entity.pdbx_description
1 polymer ?
#
loop_
_entity_poly.entity_id
_entity_poly.type
_entity_poly.pdbx_seq_one_letter_code
_entity_poly.pdbx_strand_id
1 'polypeptide(L)'
;MLHSREMMDMEPRMAEAAQLMEMLSQPVRLKLLCILLDGERSVLKLAEETGLSQPAMSHHLRKLREAGLVGTRREAQTIHYSLKGEAVRSVLEVLHALYCAKPEAAA
;
A
#
# COMPACT_ATOMS: atom_id res chain seq x y z
N MET A 1 -24.25 5.12 3.32
CA MET A 1 -24.32 6.20 2.34
C MET A 1 -24.03 7.54 3.01
N LEU A 2 -23.26 8.39 2.35
CA LEU A 2 -22.87 9.67 2.91
C LEU A 2 -23.96 10.73 2.69
N HIS A 3 -24.17 11.57 3.68
CA HIS A 3 -25.04 12.74 3.56
C HIS A 3 -24.27 13.87 2.88
N SER A 4 -25.01 14.87 2.38
CA SER A 4 -24.39 16.01 1.71
C SER A 4 -23.33 16.70 2.56
N ARG A 5 -23.59 16.83 3.87
CA ARG A 5 -22.63 17.46 4.78
C ARG A 5 -21.32 16.65 4.85
N GLU A 6 -21.43 15.33 4.92
CA GLU A 6 -20.25 14.46 4.99
C GLU A 6 -19.45 14.52 3.69
N MET A 7 -20.15 14.64 2.55
CA MET A 7 -19.49 14.80 1.27
C MET A 7 -18.71 16.11 1.23
N MET A 8 -19.29 17.20 1.74
CA MET A 8 -18.62 18.48 1.77
C MET A 8 -17.40 18.44 2.69
N ASP A 9 -17.48 17.71 3.79
CA ASP A 9 -16.35 17.57 4.70
C ASP A 9 -15.19 16.82 4.06
N MET A 10 -15.48 15.88 3.16
CA MET A 10 -14.46 15.13 2.45
C MET A 10 -13.83 15.93 1.29
N GLU A 11 -14.56 16.90 0.76
CA GLU A 11 -14.17 17.56 -0.47
C GLU A 11 -12.75 18.14 -0.46
N PRO A 12 -12.30 18.80 0.62
CA PRO A 12 -10.94 19.34 0.63
C PRO A 12 -9.86 18.29 0.51
N ARG A 13 -10.18 17.03 0.79
CA ARG A 13 -9.23 15.93 0.72
C ARG A 13 -9.57 14.91 -0.35
N MET A 14 -10.50 15.26 -1.24
CA MET A 14 -10.97 14.33 -2.26
C MET A 14 -9.85 13.91 -3.21
N ALA A 15 -8.99 14.86 -3.60
CA ALA A 15 -7.86 14.58 -4.47
C ALA A 15 -6.87 13.63 -3.80
N GLU A 16 -6.66 13.79 -2.50
CA GLU A 16 -5.77 12.92 -1.74
C GLU A 16 -6.33 11.49 -1.69
N ALA A 17 -7.62 11.36 -1.45
CA ALA A 17 -8.28 10.05 -1.44
C ALA A 17 -8.22 9.39 -2.81
N ALA A 18 -8.46 10.17 -3.86
CA ALA A 18 -8.39 9.66 -5.23
C ALA A 18 -6.98 9.19 -5.58
N GLN A 19 -5.97 9.92 -5.13
CA GLN A 19 -4.58 9.52 -5.37
C GLN A 19 -4.27 8.19 -4.69
N LEU A 20 -4.76 8.00 -3.47
CA LEU A 20 -4.59 6.73 -2.78
C LEU A 20 -5.19 5.59 -3.60
N MET A 21 -6.42 5.77 -4.08
CA MET A 21 -7.08 4.74 -4.87
C MET A 21 -6.33 4.46 -6.17
N GLU A 22 -5.81 5.49 -6.81
CA GLU A 22 -5.02 5.32 -8.03
C GLU A 22 -3.78 4.49 -7.78
N MET A 23 -3.08 4.75 -6.68
CA MET A 23 -1.88 4.01 -6.33
C MET A 23 -2.21 2.53 -6.06
N LEU A 24 -3.37 2.26 -5.51
CA LEU A 24 -3.81 0.90 -5.22
C LEU A 24 -4.36 0.17 -6.44
N SER A 25 -4.64 0.88 -7.52
CA SER A 25 -5.27 0.29 -8.70
C SER A 25 -4.34 -0.55 -9.58
N GLN A 26 -3.05 -0.52 -9.31
CA GLN A 26 -2.08 -1.26 -10.10
C GLN A 26 -1.69 -2.53 -9.33
N PRO A 27 -1.89 -3.73 -9.92
CA PRO A 27 -1.74 -4.99 -9.18
C PRO A 27 -0.40 -5.18 -8.49
N VAL A 28 0.71 -4.80 -9.14
CA VAL A 28 2.03 -4.98 -8.54
C VAL A 28 2.19 -4.08 -7.31
N ARG A 29 1.75 -2.81 -7.42
CA ARG A 29 1.83 -1.91 -6.27
C ARG A 29 0.95 -2.40 -5.12
N LEU A 30 -0.25 -2.88 -5.46
CA LEU A 30 -1.14 -3.45 -4.44
C LEU A 30 -0.47 -4.63 -3.73
N LYS A 31 0.19 -5.50 -4.49
CA LYS A 31 0.90 -6.65 -3.91
C LYS A 31 2.00 -6.19 -2.96
N LEU A 32 2.80 -5.21 -3.39
CA LEU A 32 3.87 -4.68 -2.53
C LEU A 32 3.32 -4.12 -1.23
N LEU A 33 2.24 -3.35 -1.33
CA LEU A 33 1.63 -2.76 -0.14
C LEU A 33 1.05 -3.84 0.78
N CYS A 34 0.46 -4.88 0.22
CA CYS A 34 -0.07 -5.98 1.03
C CYS A 34 1.05 -6.71 1.77
N ILE A 35 2.20 -6.91 1.13
CA ILE A 35 3.35 -7.51 1.79
C ILE A 35 3.79 -6.63 2.96
N LEU A 36 3.87 -5.32 2.72
CA LEU A 36 4.28 -4.38 3.76
C LEU A 36 3.24 -4.22 4.87
N LEU A 37 1.99 -4.56 4.60
CA LEU A 37 0.98 -4.59 5.65
C LEU A 37 1.36 -5.61 6.74
N ASP A 38 2.00 -6.69 6.33
CA ASP A 38 2.45 -7.74 7.24
C ASP A 38 3.68 -7.32 8.04
N GLY A 39 4.44 -6.34 7.57
CA GLY A 39 5.60 -5.84 8.29
C GLY A 39 6.65 -5.27 7.37
N GLU A 40 7.65 -4.66 7.97
CA GLU A 40 8.77 -4.05 7.27
C GLU A 40 9.52 -5.08 6.43
N ARG A 41 10.01 -4.66 5.25
CA ARG A 41 10.80 -5.53 4.36
C ARG A 41 11.96 -4.76 3.78
N SER A 42 13.10 -5.44 3.64
CA SER A 42 14.19 -4.89 2.86
C SER A 42 13.87 -4.98 1.37
N VAL A 43 14.57 -4.16 0.57
CA VAL A 43 14.40 -4.22 -0.89
C VAL A 43 14.69 -5.62 -1.40
N LEU A 44 15.75 -6.24 -0.87
CA LEU A 44 16.11 -7.59 -1.29
C LEU A 44 14.98 -8.59 -1.01
N LYS A 45 14.40 -8.50 0.18
CA LYS A 45 13.31 -9.39 0.55
C LYS A 45 12.08 -9.17 -0.31
N LEU A 46 11.77 -7.91 -0.63
CA LEU A 46 10.67 -7.59 -1.53
C LEU A 46 10.90 -8.19 -2.92
N ALA A 47 12.15 -8.11 -3.40
CA ALA A 47 12.48 -8.71 -4.69
C ALA A 47 12.27 -10.22 -4.68
N GLU A 48 12.69 -10.88 -3.60
CA GLU A 48 12.50 -12.32 -3.46
C GLU A 48 11.02 -12.70 -3.43
N GLU A 49 10.23 -11.96 -2.66
CA GLU A 49 8.82 -12.29 -2.50
C GLU A 49 7.98 -11.98 -3.72
N THR A 50 8.38 -11.03 -4.55
CA THR A 50 7.61 -10.62 -5.71
C THR A 50 8.12 -11.17 -7.02
N GLY A 51 9.40 -11.54 -7.08
CA GLY A 51 10.03 -11.95 -8.33
C GLY A 51 10.28 -10.80 -9.29
N LEU A 52 10.11 -9.55 -8.86
CA LEU A 52 10.32 -8.40 -9.72
C LEU A 52 11.80 -8.15 -9.93
N SER A 53 12.13 -7.64 -11.13
CA SER A 53 13.49 -7.16 -11.40
C SER A 53 13.75 -5.91 -10.56
N GLN A 54 15.03 -5.60 -10.35
CA GLN A 54 15.40 -4.40 -9.59
C GLN A 54 14.87 -3.10 -10.22
N PRO A 55 14.98 -2.92 -11.55
CA PRO A 55 14.42 -1.70 -12.14
C PRO A 55 12.91 -1.55 -11.92
N ALA A 56 12.16 -2.65 -12.05
CA ALA A 56 10.72 -2.60 -11.82
C ALA A 56 10.41 -2.29 -10.36
N MET A 57 11.13 -2.95 -9.44
CA MET A 57 10.98 -2.72 -8.03
C MET A 57 11.24 -1.26 -7.67
N SER A 58 12.36 -0.72 -8.15
CA SER A 58 12.74 0.66 -7.88
C SER A 58 11.68 1.63 -8.41
N HIS A 59 11.12 1.34 -9.58
CA HIS A 59 10.09 2.19 -10.16
C HIS A 59 8.83 2.24 -9.27
N HIS A 60 8.35 1.08 -8.84
CA HIS A 60 7.14 1.01 -8.01
C HIS A 60 7.37 1.61 -6.62
N LEU A 61 8.50 1.30 -6.00
CA LEU A 61 8.81 1.83 -4.67
C LEU A 61 8.95 3.34 -4.69
N ARG A 62 9.56 3.89 -5.74
CA ARG A 62 9.67 5.34 -5.85
C ARG A 62 8.31 5.99 -5.94
N LYS A 63 7.41 5.44 -6.75
CA LYS A 63 6.05 5.98 -6.86
C LYS A 63 5.30 5.92 -5.54
N LEU A 64 5.41 4.81 -4.84
CA LEU A 64 4.77 4.66 -3.53
C LEU A 64 5.33 5.65 -2.52
N ARG A 65 6.64 5.87 -2.57
CA ARG A 65 7.28 6.79 -1.66
C ARG A 65 6.88 8.23 -1.96
N GLU A 66 6.85 8.61 -3.24
CA GLU A 66 6.41 9.94 -3.64
C GLU A 66 4.97 10.21 -3.23
N ALA A 67 4.14 9.19 -3.25
CA ALA A 67 2.75 9.30 -2.82
C ALA A 67 2.59 9.28 -1.30
N GLY A 68 3.68 9.07 -0.56
CA GLY A 68 3.63 9.09 0.89
C GLY A 68 3.06 7.84 1.53
N LEU A 69 2.99 6.73 0.78
CA LEU A 69 2.39 5.50 1.27
C LEU A 69 3.40 4.56 1.92
N VAL A 70 4.68 4.76 1.67
CA VAL A 70 5.73 3.99 2.31
C VAL A 70 6.82 4.90 2.82
N GLY A 71 7.47 4.48 3.89
CA GLY A 71 8.65 5.13 4.43
C GLY A 71 9.83 4.21 4.32
N THR A 72 11.02 4.75 4.55
CA THR A 72 12.24 3.98 4.49
C THR A 72 13.08 4.21 5.73
N ARG A 73 13.87 3.22 6.09
CA ARG A 73 14.93 3.41 7.05
C ARG A 73 16.16 2.66 6.55
N ARG A 74 17.31 3.23 6.80
CA ARG A 74 18.57 2.64 6.39
C ARG A 74 19.24 1.98 7.59
N GLU A 75 19.73 0.77 7.37
CA GLU A 75 20.54 0.06 8.35
C GLU A 75 21.76 -0.45 7.64
N ALA A 76 22.92 0.18 7.90
CA ALA A 76 24.14 -0.05 7.14
C ALA A 76 23.87 0.22 5.66
N GLN A 77 24.00 -0.77 4.78
CA GLN A 77 23.75 -0.59 3.35
C GLN A 77 22.38 -1.09 2.93
N THR A 78 21.57 -1.55 3.90
CA THR A 78 20.26 -2.10 3.60
C THR A 78 19.19 -1.04 3.80
N ILE A 79 18.29 -0.92 2.82
CA ILE A 79 17.15 -0.02 2.93
C ILE A 79 15.92 -0.88 3.22
N HIS A 80 15.20 -0.51 4.28
CA HIS A 80 13.98 -1.19 4.69
C HIS A 80 12.79 -0.30 4.40
N TYR A 81 11.73 -0.90 3.86
CA TYR A 81 10.50 -0.20 3.54
C TYR A 81 9.39 -0.63 4.48
N SER A 82 8.51 0.31 4.83
CA SER A 82 7.36 0.03 5.68
C SER A 82 6.19 0.89 5.24
N LEU A 83 4.99 0.46 5.58
CA LEU A 83 3.81 1.27 5.32
C LEU A 83 3.86 2.57 6.13
N LYS A 84 3.37 3.64 5.52
CA LYS A 84 3.32 4.93 6.16
C LYS A 84 1.90 5.49 6.07
N GLY A 85 1.33 5.79 7.23
CA GLY A 85 0.00 6.40 7.29
C GLY A 85 -1.12 5.41 7.57
N GLU A 86 -2.12 5.89 8.30
CA GLU A 86 -3.26 5.06 8.68
C GLU A 86 -4.22 4.80 7.53
N ALA A 87 -4.33 5.76 6.60
CA ALA A 87 -5.29 5.62 5.51
C ALA A 87 -4.98 4.41 4.64
N VAL A 88 -3.72 4.28 4.20
CA VAL A 88 -3.34 3.14 3.37
C VAL A 88 -3.49 1.83 4.13
N ARG A 89 -3.11 1.82 5.41
CA ARG A 89 -3.23 0.62 6.23
C ARG A 89 -4.70 0.19 6.35
N SER A 90 -5.58 1.13 6.68
CA SER A 90 -6.99 0.83 6.85
C SER A 90 -7.63 0.30 5.57
N VAL A 91 -7.32 0.90 4.43
CA VAL A 91 -7.87 0.44 3.16
C VAL A 91 -7.36 -0.95 2.83
N LEU A 92 -6.06 -1.20 3.03
CA LEU A 92 -5.50 -2.53 2.77
C LEU A 92 -6.13 -3.58 3.66
N GLU A 93 -6.38 -3.26 4.92
CA GLU A 93 -7.02 -4.21 5.83
C GLU A 93 -8.44 -4.57 5.36
N VAL A 94 -9.18 -3.59 4.87
CA VAL A 94 -10.52 -3.85 4.33
C VAL A 94 -10.43 -4.74 3.09
N LEU A 95 -9.50 -4.42 2.18
CA LEU A 95 -9.32 -5.22 0.97
C LEU A 95 -8.90 -6.64 1.32
N HIS A 96 -8.02 -6.79 2.28
CA HIS A 96 -7.58 -8.10 2.73
C HIS A 96 -8.76 -8.91 3.28
N ALA A 97 -9.61 -8.28 4.09
CA ALA A 97 -10.77 -8.94 4.64
C ALA A 97 -11.74 -9.38 3.57
N LEU A 98 -11.89 -8.56 2.52
CA LEU A 98 -12.84 -8.84 1.44
C LEU A 98 -12.35 -9.91 0.47
N TYR A 99 -11.06 -9.92 0.16
CA TYR A 99 -10.53 -10.73 -0.93
C TYR A 99 -9.58 -11.83 -0.51
N CYS A 100 -9.08 -11.80 0.72
CA CYS A 100 -8.14 -12.80 1.22
C CYS A 100 -8.72 -13.63 2.35
N ALA A 101 -10.04 -13.54 2.58
CA ALA A 101 -10.70 -14.33 3.59
C ALA A 101 -10.55 -15.81 3.25
N LYS A 102 -10.28 -16.63 4.26
CA LYS A 102 -10.02 -18.04 4.02
C LYS A 102 -11.31 -18.79 3.70
N PRO A 103 -11.25 -19.73 2.76
CA PRO A 103 -12.43 -20.51 2.37
C PRO A 103 -13.13 -21.19 3.54
N GLU A 104 -12.39 -21.70 4.49
CA GLU A 104 -12.98 -22.39 5.63
C GLU A 104 -13.81 -21.44 6.49
N ALA A 105 -13.51 -20.15 6.47
CA ALA A 105 -14.31 -19.18 7.19
C ALA A 105 -15.64 -18.96 6.47
N ALA A 106 -15.65 -19.15 5.16
CA ALA A 106 -16.85 -18.99 4.35
C ALA A 106 -17.72 -20.24 4.38
N ALA A 107 -17.10 -21.35 4.65
CA ALA A 107 -17.83 -22.60 4.75
C ALA A 107 -18.58 -22.70 6.07
#